data_b532951ec8bed096f41c9264e4e77987
#
_entry.id   b532951ec8bed096f41c9264e4e77987
#
_cell.length_a   1.000
_cell.length_b   1.000
_cell.length_c   1.000
_cell.angle_alpha   90.00
_cell.angle_beta   90.00
_cell.angle_gamma   90.00
#
_symmetry.space_group_name_H-M   'P 1'
#
loop_
_entity.id
_entity.type
_entity.pdbx_description
1 polymer ?
#
loop_
_entity_poly.entity_id
_entity_poly.type
_entity_poly.pdbx_seq_one_letter_code
_entity_poly.pdbx_strand_id
1 'polypeptide(L)'
;MDAIDKRILTTLQEDGRIPIIDLAERVGLTPTPCARRIARMEAEGIITGYTARVDQTKLGYPLTVFVFVELDRQSQDTIRAFERAVARFDEVVECHLMTGTRDILLKVVAPDLTAFDQFLEHSLMNVPGIRATRSSFSLRQMVAREGVPVA
;
A
#
# COMPACT_ATOMS: atom_id res chain seq x y z
N MET A 1 -16.19 11.22 -14.48
CA MET A 1 -15.25 12.19 -13.88
C MET A 1 -14.99 13.33 -14.85
N ASP A 2 -15.20 14.58 -14.46
CA ASP A 2 -14.87 15.75 -15.27
C ASP A 2 -13.50 16.37 -14.86
N ALA A 3 -13.09 17.45 -15.54
CA ALA A 3 -11.80 18.10 -15.27
C ALA A 3 -11.71 18.70 -13.85
N ILE A 4 -12.85 19.07 -13.25
CA ILE A 4 -12.89 19.58 -11.88
C ILE A 4 -12.69 18.44 -10.89
N ASP A 5 -13.34 17.29 -11.09
CA ASP A 5 -13.14 16.10 -10.26
C ASP A 5 -11.68 15.66 -10.26
N LYS A 6 -11.05 15.68 -11.43
CA LYS A 6 -9.61 15.35 -11.56
C LYS A 6 -8.74 16.31 -10.75
N ARG A 7 -9.01 17.61 -10.78
CA ARG A 7 -8.28 18.60 -9.97
C ARG A 7 -8.50 18.41 -8.47
N ILE A 8 -9.72 18.09 -8.04
CA ILE A 8 -10.03 17.76 -6.65
C ILE A 8 -9.19 16.56 -6.21
N LEU A 9 -9.20 15.46 -6.98
CA LEU A 9 -8.44 14.25 -6.65
C LEU A 9 -6.94 14.49 -6.62
N THR A 10 -6.38 15.23 -7.57
CA THR A 10 -4.96 15.58 -7.57
C THR A 10 -4.59 16.36 -6.30
N THR A 11 -5.38 17.37 -5.94
CA THR A 11 -5.14 18.16 -4.73
C THR A 11 -5.25 17.32 -3.46
N LEU A 12 -6.27 16.45 -3.35
CA LEU A 12 -6.46 15.60 -2.19
C LEU A 12 -5.36 14.53 -2.06
N GLN A 13 -4.78 14.07 -3.16
CA GLN A 13 -3.61 13.16 -3.11
C GLN A 13 -2.35 13.87 -2.61
N GLU A 14 -2.22 15.19 -2.82
CA GLU A 14 -1.11 16.00 -2.30
C GLU A 14 -1.34 16.38 -0.83
N ASP A 15 -2.56 16.79 -0.49
CA ASP A 15 -2.97 17.20 0.85
C ASP A 15 -4.39 16.70 1.18
N GLY A 16 -4.48 15.53 1.78
CA GLY A 16 -5.76 14.94 2.20
C GLY A 16 -6.44 15.64 3.38
N ARG A 17 -5.80 16.66 3.99
CA ARG A 17 -6.34 17.47 5.09
C ARG A 17 -6.66 18.91 4.70
N ILE A 18 -6.54 19.26 3.42
CA ILE A 18 -6.85 20.60 2.96
C ILE A 18 -8.28 21.00 3.38
N PRO A 19 -8.47 22.18 3.97
CA PRO A 19 -9.81 22.69 4.28
C PRO A 19 -10.68 22.80 3.01
N ILE A 20 -11.97 22.49 3.14
CA ILE A 20 -12.89 22.49 1.99
C ILE A 20 -12.97 23.85 1.29
N ILE A 21 -12.80 24.94 2.03
CA ILE A 21 -12.79 26.31 1.51
C ILE A 21 -11.60 26.49 0.57
N ASP A 22 -10.41 26.09 1.01
CA ASP A 22 -9.16 26.22 0.26
C ASP A 22 -9.15 25.30 -0.97
N LEU A 23 -9.66 24.08 -0.82
CA LEU A 23 -9.82 23.16 -1.94
C LEU A 23 -10.78 23.71 -3.00
N ALA A 24 -11.94 24.22 -2.57
CA ALA A 24 -12.93 24.80 -3.48
C ALA A 24 -12.33 25.98 -4.28
N GLU A 25 -11.59 26.87 -3.63
CA GLU A 25 -10.89 27.97 -4.29
C GLU A 25 -9.90 27.47 -5.34
N ARG A 26 -9.06 26.49 -4.99
CA ARG A 26 -8.06 25.90 -5.91
C ARG A 26 -8.68 25.29 -7.17
N VAL A 27 -9.89 24.72 -7.06
CA VAL A 27 -10.55 24.07 -8.19
C VAL A 27 -11.58 24.97 -8.89
N GLY A 28 -11.77 26.23 -8.41
CA GLY A 28 -12.68 27.19 -9.00
C GLY A 28 -14.15 26.91 -8.69
N LEU A 29 -14.45 26.45 -7.48
CA LEU A 29 -15.79 26.19 -6.97
C LEU A 29 -16.05 26.98 -5.68
N THR A 30 -17.33 27.00 -5.26
CA THR A 30 -17.70 27.30 -3.87
C THR A 30 -17.68 26.03 -3.02
N PRO A 31 -17.58 26.12 -1.66
CA PRO A 31 -17.44 24.95 -0.79
C PRO A 31 -18.53 23.90 -0.95
N THR A 32 -19.80 24.31 -1.07
CA THR A 32 -20.93 23.37 -1.14
C THR A 32 -20.88 22.44 -2.36
N PRO A 33 -20.74 22.90 -3.61
CA PRO A 33 -20.60 22.02 -4.76
C PRO A 33 -19.30 21.21 -4.73
N CYS A 34 -18.21 21.74 -4.15
CA CYS A 34 -16.97 21.00 -3.95
C CYS A 34 -17.19 19.80 -3.01
N ALA A 35 -17.77 20.03 -1.83
CA ALA A 35 -18.09 18.98 -0.87
C ALA A 35 -19.01 17.90 -1.46
N ARG A 36 -20.03 18.30 -2.25
CA ARG A 36 -20.93 17.36 -2.91
C ARG A 36 -20.21 16.46 -3.91
N ARG A 37 -19.22 16.99 -4.64
CA ARG A 37 -18.40 16.18 -5.57
C ARG A 37 -17.53 15.17 -4.83
N ILE A 38 -16.90 15.57 -3.73
CA ILE A 38 -16.12 14.68 -2.88
C ILE A 38 -17.00 13.55 -2.36
N ALA A 39 -18.14 13.88 -1.74
CA ALA A 39 -19.08 12.88 -1.21
C ALA A 39 -19.56 11.88 -2.28
N ARG A 40 -19.78 12.35 -3.52
CA ARG A 40 -20.08 11.47 -4.64
C ARG A 40 -18.92 10.52 -4.94
N MET A 41 -17.68 11.03 -5.05
CA MET A 41 -16.50 10.21 -5.35
C MET A 41 -16.18 9.21 -4.23
N GLU A 42 -16.48 9.55 -2.99
CA GLU A 42 -16.43 8.62 -1.85
C GLU A 42 -17.49 7.51 -1.98
N ALA A 43 -18.73 7.88 -2.28
CA ALA A 43 -19.83 6.94 -2.46
C ALA A 43 -19.60 5.99 -3.67
N GLU A 44 -18.98 6.48 -4.73
CA GLU A 44 -18.58 5.71 -5.92
C GLU A 44 -17.31 4.86 -5.68
N GLY A 45 -16.65 4.97 -4.51
CA GLY A 45 -15.41 4.25 -4.18
C GLY A 45 -14.17 4.72 -4.95
N ILE A 46 -14.23 5.90 -5.59
CA ILE A 46 -13.07 6.54 -6.25
C ILE A 46 -12.10 7.04 -5.16
N ILE A 47 -12.64 7.66 -4.11
CA ILE A 47 -11.89 7.97 -2.89
C ILE A 47 -12.17 6.83 -1.91
N THR A 48 -11.17 6.03 -1.62
CA THR A 48 -11.29 4.85 -0.75
C THR A 48 -11.01 5.17 0.72
N GLY A 49 -10.48 6.35 1.01
CA GLY A 49 -10.18 6.79 2.37
C GLY A 49 -9.11 7.87 2.42
N TYR A 50 -8.80 8.29 3.63
CA TYR A 50 -7.75 9.24 3.96
C TYR A 50 -6.82 8.62 5.00
N THR A 51 -5.51 8.81 4.84
CA THR A 51 -4.52 8.24 5.75
C THR A 51 -3.44 9.24 6.10
N ALA A 52 -2.84 9.09 7.28
CA ALA A 52 -1.66 9.86 7.65
C ALA A 52 -0.42 9.24 7.03
N ARG A 53 0.42 10.07 6.43
CA ARG A 53 1.78 9.67 6.03
C ARG A 53 2.70 9.76 7.23
N VAL A 54 3.42 8.70 7.50
CA VAL A 54 4.32 8.61 8.64
C VAL A 54 5.74 8.27 8.18
N ASP A 55 6.72 8.76 8.93
CA ASP A 55 8.12 8.42 8.72
C ASP A 55 8.39 7.04 9.33
N GLN A 56 8.54 6.03 8.47
CA GLN A 56 8.78 4.64 8.86
C GLN A 56 9.99 4.49 9.79
N THR A 57 11.07 5.23 9.52
CA THR A 57 12.29 5.19 10.33
C THR A 57 12.05 5.73 11.74
N LYS A 58 11.29 6.85 11.85
CA LYS A 58 10.93 7.42 13.15
C LYS A 58 9.98 6.54 13.96
N LEU A 59 9.22 5.67 13.29
CA LEU A 59 8.40 4.66 13.94
C LEU A 59 9.20 3.40 14.35
N GLY A 60 10.51 3.36 14.10
CA GLY A 60 11.36 2.25 14.50
C GLY A 60 11.49 1.13 13.48
N TYR A 61 11.09 1.34 12.22
CA TYR A 61 11.16 0.34 11.14
C TYR A 61 12.05 0.83 9.98
N PRO A 62 13.35 1.08 10.18
CA PRO A 62 14.21 1.63 9.13
C PRO A 62 14.46 0.64 7.97
N LEU A 63 14.27 -0.66 8.20
CA LEU A 63 14.54 -1.69 7.19
C LEU A 63 13.32 -1.96 6.34
N THR A 64 13.48 -1.93 5.01
CA THR A 64 12.48 -2.39 4.04
C THR A 64 13.06 -3.54 3.23
N VAL A 65 12.34 -4.65 3.16
CA VAL A 65 12.73 -5.86 2.44
C VAL A 65 11.63 -6.28 1.49
N PHE A 66 11.98 -6.54 0.24
CA PHE A 66 11.09 -7.16 -0.73
C PHE A 66 11.33 -8.66 -0.74
N VAL A 67 10.31 -9.44 -0.38
CA VAL A 67 10.39 -10.89 -0.30
C VAL A 67 9.56 -11.50 -1.42
N PHE A 68 10.22 -12.18 -2.34
CA PHE A 68 9.56 -13.01 -3.35
C PHE A 68 9.27 -14.37 -2.75
N VAL A 69 8.03 -14.82 -2.89
CA VAL A 69 7.59 -16.13 -2.41
C VAL A 69 7.16 -16.98 -3.60
N GLU A 70 7.62 -18.22 -3.61
CA GLU A 70 7.19 -19.26 -4.53
C GLU A 70 6.34 -20.27 -3.76
N LEU A 71 5.15 -20.61 -4.29
CA LEU A 71 4.26 -21.60 -3.70
C LEU A 71 4.47 -22.98 -4.32
N ASP A 72 4.26 -24.04 -3.53
CA ASP A 72 4.31 -25.42 -4.02
C ASP A 72 3.27 -25.69 -5.11
N ARG A 73 2.10 -25.06 -4.99
CA ARG A 73 1.00 -25.16 -5.95
C ARG A 73 0.35 -23.79 -6.13
N GLN A 74 0.16 -23.41 -7.40
CA GLN A 74 -0.55 -22.18 -7.79
C GLN A 74 -2.07 -22.41 -7.88
N SER A 75 -2.67 -23.04 -6.85
CA SER A 75 -4.12 -23.19 -6.79
C SER A 75 -4.75 -21.96 -6.12
N GLN A 76 -5.97 -21.65 -6.46
CA GLN A 76 -6.75 -20.56 -5.85
C GLN A 76 -6.84 -20.72 -4.32
N ASP A 77 -7.00 -21.96 -3.85
CA ASP A 77 -7.11 -22.26 -2.42
C ASP A 77 -5.78 -22.01 -1.68
N THR A 78 -4.65 -22.39 -2.28
CA THR A 78 -3.32 -22.12 -1.74
C THR A 78 -3.04 -20.63 -1.66
N ILE A 79 -3.36 -19.88 -2.71
CA ILE A 79 -3.17 -18.42 -2.74
C ILE A 79 -4.02 -17.74 -1.67
N ARG A 80 -5.31 -18.10 -1.54
CA ARG A 80 -6.19 -17.54 -0.51
C ARG A 80 -5.78 -17.90 0.91
N ALA A 81 -5.26 -19.11 1.11
CA ALA A 81 -4.74 -19.53 2.41
C ALA A 81 -3.49 -18.72 2.79
N PHE A 82 -2.59 -18.50 1.84
CA PHE A 82 -1.41 -17.66 2.01
C PHE A 82 -1.81 -16.21 2.34
N GLU A 83 -2.70 -15.62 1.56
CA GLU A 83 -3.21 -14.25 1.77
C GLU A 83 -3.74 -14.05 3.19
N ARG A 84 -4.59 -14.98 3.66
CA ARG A 84 -5.12 -14.93 5.03
C ARG A 84 -4.04 -15.07 6.10
N ALA A 85 -3.01 -15.84 5.84
CA ALA A 85 -1.92 -16.03 6.78
C ALA A 85 -1.06 -14.78 6.90
N VAL A 86 -0.64 -14.19 5.78
CA VAL A 86 0.24 -13.00 5.78
C VAL A 86 -0.47 -11.73 6.22
N ALA A 87 -1.79 -11.65 6.05
CA ALA A 87 -2.59 -10.52 6.55
C ALA A 87 -2.57 -10.37 8.09
N ARG A 88 -2.02 -11.35 8.82
CA ARG A 88 -1.87 -11.31 10.28
C ARG A 88 -0.50 -10.81 10.73
N PHE A 89 0.43 -10.61 9.81
CA PHE A 89 1.77 -10.17 10.11
C PHE A 89 1.87 -8.66 9.93
N ASP A 90 2.06 -7.94 11.02
CA ASP A 90 2.16 -6.47 11.03
C ASP A 90 3.39 -5.99 10.24
N GLU A 91 4.41 -6.82 10.11
CA GLU A 91 5.61 -6.55 9.33
C GLU A 91 5.33 -6.51 7.81
N VAL A 92 4.25 -7.17 7.35
CA VAL A 92 3.87 -7.23 5.93
C VAL A 92 2.98 -6.02 5.60
N VAL A 93 3.54 -5.03 4.95
CA VAL A 93 2.81 -3.78 4.60
C VAL A 93 2.18 -3.83 3.21
N GLU A 94 2.68 -4.68 2.31
CA GLU A 94 2.09 -4.94 0.99
C GLU A 94 2.26 -6.41 0.59
N CYS A 95 1.26 -6.97 -0.08
CA CYS A 95 1.28 -8.32 -0.63
C CYS A 95 0.66 -8.31 -2.03
N HIS A 96 1.41 -8.75 -3.03
CA HIS A 96 0.98 -8.73 -4.43
C HIS A 96 1.10 -10.14 -5.03
N LEU A 97 0.03 -10.60 -5.66
CA LEU A 97 0.09 -11.77 -6.55
C LEU A 97 0.72 -11.32 -7.87
N MET A 98 1.76 -12.02 -8.29
CA MET A 98 2.57 -11.65 -9.44
C MET A 98 2.31 -12.57 -10.63
N THR A 99 2.51 -12.05 -11.83
CA THR A 99 2.61 -12.87 -13.04
C THR A 99 4.08 -13.28 -13.27
N GLY A 100 4.30 -14.46 -13.88
CA GLY A 100 5.64 -14.95 -14.20
C GLY A 100 6.11 -16.10 -13.32
N THR A 101 7.43 -16.19 -13.10
CA THR A 101 8.08 -17.34 -12.42
C THR A 101 8.03 -17.27 -10.90
N ARG A 102 7.60 -16.16 -10.34
CA ARG A 102 7.47 -15.94 -8.90
C ARG A 102 6.04 -15.58 -8.59
N ASP A 103 5.46 -16.23 -7.59
CA ASP A 103 4.03 -16.16 -7.37
C ASP A 103 3.60 -14.91 -6.62
N ILE A 104 4.37 -14.51 -5.59
CA ILE A 104 3.99 -13.45 -4.67
C ILE A 104 5.18 -12.53 -4.37
N LEU A 105 4.89 -11.24 -4.24
CA LEU A 105 5.83 -10.23 -3.76
C LEU A 105 5.27 -9.61 -2.48
N LEU A 106 6.07 -9.67 -1.41
CA LEU A 106 5.80 -8.99 -0.16
C LEU A 106 6.71 -7.77 -0.02
N LYS A 107 6.18 -6.69 0.55
CA LYS A 107 6.98 -5.63 1.13
C LYS A 107 6.91 -5.76 2.64
N VAL A 108 8.05 -5.99 3.26
CA VAL A 108 8.20 -6.24 4.69
C VAL A 108 9.00 -5.10 5.31
N VAL A 109 8.59 -4.67 6.49
CA VAL A 109 9.32 -3.68 7.29
C VAL A 109 9.82 -4.33 8.58
N ALA A 110 11.01 -3.93 9.03
CA ALA A 110 11.59 -4.45 10.27
C ALA A 110 12.44 -3.41 10.98
N PRO A 111 12.60 -3.53 12.31
CA PRO A 111 13.49 -2.67 13.08
C PRO A 111 14.95 -2.82 12.69
N ASP A 112 15.37 -4.07 12.42
CA ASP A 112 16.73 -4.42 12.06
C ASP A 112 16.79 -5.78 11.34
N LEU A 113 17.99 -6.21 10.97
CA LEU A 113 18.21 -7.47 10.28
C LEU A 113 17.87 -8.68 11.15
N THR A 114 18.13 -8.62 12.45
CA THR A 114 17.85 -9.72 13.38
C THR A 114 16.34 -9.94 13.51
N ALA A 115 15.58 -8.87 13.66
CA ALA A 115 14.12 -8.94 13.69
C ALA A 115 13.53 -9.45 12.38
N PHE A 116 14.10 -9.05 11.24
CA PHE A 116 13.69 -9.58 9.92
C PHE A 116 13.98 -11.09 9.81
N ASP A 117 15.14 -11.55 10.23
CA ASP A 117 15.52 -12.97 10.23
C ASP A 117 14.57 -13.81 11.09
N GLN A 118 14.26 -13.34 12.29
CA GLN A 118 13.27 -13.96 13.18
C GLN A 118 11.88 -14.01 12.54
N PHE A 119 11.42 -12.93 11.92
CA PHE A 119 10.17 -12.91 11.18
C PHE A 119 10.16 -13.94 10.04
N LEU A 120 11.25 -13.99 9.27
CA LEU A 120 11.36 -14.92 8.14
C LEU A 120 11.29 -16.37 8.63
N GLU A 121 12.08 -16.75 9.63
CA GLU A 121 12.18 -18.12 10.13
C GLU A 121 10.96 -18.56 10.95
N HIS A 122 10.48 -17.72 11.87
CA HIS A 122 9.45 -18.11 12.82
C HIS A 122 8.03 -17.77 12.40
N SER A 123 7.87 -16.89 11.42
CA SER A 123 6.54 -16.47 10.95
C SER A 123 6.30 -16.85 9.49
N LEU A 124 7.02 -16.26 8.56
CA LEU A 124 6.73 -16.42 7.14
C LEU A 124 6.99 -17.87 6.67
N MET A 125 8.14 -18.47 7.01
CA MET A 125 8.48 -19.83 6.55
C MET A 125 7.60 -20.92 7.17
N ASN A 126 6.85 -20.61 8.22
CA ASN A 126 5.85 -21.51 8.81
C ASN A 126 4.48 -21.45 8.12
N VAL A 127 4.28 -20.54 7.15
CA VAL A 127 3.05 -20.52 6.36
C VAL A 127 3.03 -21.72 5.42
N PRO A 128 1.99 -22.57 5.48
CA PRO A 128 1.91 -23.75 4.61
C PRO A 128 1.89 -23.40 3.13
N GLY A 129 2.53 -24.20 2.31
CA GLY A 129 2.52 -24.07 0.87
C GLY A 129 3.63 -23.19 0.29
N ILE A 130 4.54 -22.67 1.12
CA ILE A 130 5.74 -21.99 0.65
C ILE A 130 6.78 -23.01 0.22
N ARG A 131 7.23 -22.91 -1.03
CA ARG A 131 8.33 -23.72 -1.59
C ARG A 131 9.68 -23.03 -1.40
N ALA A 132 9.76 -21.75 -1.66
CA ALA A 132 10.98 -20.97 -1.57
C ALA A 132 10.69 -19.49 -1.34
N THR A 133 11.65 -18.80 -0.73
CA THR A 133 11.63 -17.35 -0.58
C THR A 133 12.96 -16.75 -1.05
N ARG A 134 12.90 -15.51 -1.53
CA ARG A 134 14.07 -14.72 -1.88
C ARG A 134 13.88 -13.29 -1.39
N SER A 135 14.76 -12.87 -0.49
CA SER A 135 14.73 -11.53 0.09
C SER A 135 15.68 -10.58 -0.65
N SER A 136 15.22 -9.35 -0.89
CA SER A 136 16.01 -8.27 -1.47
C SER A 136 15.85 -7.03 -0.60
N PHE A 137 16.95 -6.55 -0.05
CA PHE A 137 16.94 -5.39 0.84
C PHE A 137 16.92 -4.10 0.05
N SER A 138 16.00 -3.19 0.37
CA SER A 138 15.99 -1.86 -0.19
C SER A 138 17.05 -1.00 0.48
N LEU A 139 18.02 -0.54 -0.29
CA LEU A 139 19.04 0.38 0.23
C LEU A 139 18.47 1.78 0.46
N ARG A 140 17.58 2.21 -0.43
CA ARG A 140 16.83 3.47 -0.33
C ARG A 140 15.66 3.50 -1.30
N GLN A 141 14.62 4.19 -0.96
CA GLN A 141 13.55 4.52 -1.90
C GLN A 141 13.97 5.74 -2.74
N MET A 142 14.14 5.55 -4.04
CA MET A 142 14.58 6.62 -4.94
C MET A 142 13.46 7.58 -5.34
N VAL A 143 12.23 7.06 -5.43
CA VAL A 143 11.02 7.84 -5.75
C VAL A 143 9.90 7.39 -4.81
N ALA A 144 9.30 8.33 -4.14
CA ALA A 144 8.07 8.14 -3.36
C ALA A 144 7.00 9.09 -3.91
N ARG A 145 5.96 8.54 -4.53
CA ARG A 145 4.78 9.29 -4.93
C ARG A 145 3.58 8.76 -4.15
N GLU A 146 2.84 9.67 -3.57
CA GLU A 146 1.73 9.34 -2.68
C GLU A 146 0.43 9.05 -3.42
N GLY A 147 0.36 9.40 -4.70
CA GLY A 147 -0.83 9.24 -5.51
C GLY A 147 -0.55 8.60 -6.87
N VAL A 148 -1.63 8.26 -7.55
CA VAL A 148 -1.62 7.80 -8.93
C VAL A 148 -1.96 8.95 -9.87
N PRO A 149 -1.50 8.93 -11.13
CA PRO A 149 -1.93 9.90 -12.13
C PRO A 149 -3.45 9.87 -12.29
N VAL A 150 -4.08 11.04 -12.28
CA VAL A 150 -5.52 11.18 -12.52
C VAL A 150 -5.73 11.43 -14.01
N ALA A 151 -6.10 10.37 -14.75
CA ALA A 151 -6.28 10.40 -16.20
C ALA A 151 -7.65 11.01 -16.63
#